data_f5e59956c536ff675b46845a4e869b8b
#
_entry.id   f5e59956c536ff675b46845a4e869b8b
#
_cell.length_a   1.000
_cell.length_b   1.000
_cell.length_c   1.000
_cell.angle_alpha   90.00
_cell.angle_beta   90.00
_cell.angle_gamma   90.00
#
_symmetry.space_group_name_H-M   'P 1'
#
loop_
_entity.id
_entity.type
_entity.pdbx_description
1 polymer ?
#
loop_
_entity_poly.entity_id
_entity_poly.type
_entity_poly.pdbx_seq_one_letter_code
_entity_poly.pdbx_strand_id
1 'polypeptide(L)'
;SEGAWESLNLGAHCGDDLNHVEENRKRLFAAGQLPSKPVWLEQVHGTAVLRLTGEPYASKRADASYSNTPGTVCAVMTADCLPVLFCNRAGTEVAAAHAGWRGLCAGVLEETVACFADSADNILAWLGPAIGPQAFEVGSDVREAFMAHDPQAESAFRPVGEKYMADIYQLARQRLTHLGISQIYGGDRCTFTEKGDFFSYR
;
A
#
# COMPACT_ATOMS: atom_id res chain seq x y z
N SER A 1 12.48 -9.61 -16.57
CA SER A 1 13.43 -9.49 -15.45
C SER A 1 14.09 -10.83 -15.17
N GLU A 2 15.30 -10.79 -14.64
CA GLU A 2 16.12 -11.98 -14.37
C GLU A 2 16.69 -11.88 -12.94
N GLY A 3 17.17 -13.02 -12.41
CA GLY A 3 17.82 -13.07 -11.11
C GLY A 3 16.92 -12.60 -9.97
N ALA A 4 17.40 -11.66 -9.15
CA ALA A 4 16.67 -11.15 -7.99
C ALA A 4 15.35 -10.45 -8.33
N TRP A 5 15.15 -10.05 -9.58
CA TRP A 5 13.94 -9.35 -10.06
C TRP A 5 13.00 -10.26 -10.87
N GLU A 6 13.29 -11.55 -10.97
CA GLU A 6 12.42 -12.54 -11.62
C GLU A 6 11.21 -12.84 -10.72
N SER A 7 9.99 -12.79 -11.19
CA SER A 7 9.51 -12.35 -12.50
C SER A 7 8.50 -11.22 -12.34
N LEU A 8 8.28 -10.46 -13.43
CA LEU A 8 7.30 -9.38 -13.49
C LEU A 8 7.57 -8.22 -12.50
N ASN A 9 8.84 -7.87 -12.30
CA ASN A 9 9.16 -6.68 -11.53
C ASN A 9 8.65 -5.42 -12.25
N LEU A 10 7.93 -4.57 -11.52
CA LEU A 10 7.33 -3.33 -12.02
C LEU A 10 8.05 -2.06 -11.51
N GLY A 11 8.99 -2.23 -10.60
CA GLY A 11 9.74 -1.11 -10.00
C GLY A 11 10.91 -0.67 -10.86
N ALA A 12 10.90 0.58 -11.28
CA ALA A 12 11.99 1.18 -12.06
C ALA A 12 13.16 1.67 -11.21
N HIS A 13 13.01 1.69 -9.88
CA HIS A 13 13.95 2.28 -8.92
C HIS A 13 14.82 1.26 -8.19
N CYS A 14 14.63 -0.03 -8.44
CA CYS A 14 15.29 -1.10 -7.67
C CYS A 14 16.53 -1.70 -8.36
N GLY A 15 16.99 -1.11 -9.46
CA GLY A 15 18.22 -1.53 -10.14
C GLY A 15 18.05 -2.60 -11.22
N ASP A 16 16.83 -2.97 -11.57
CA ASP A 16 16.56 -3.87 -12.71
C ASP A 16 16.79 -3.16 -14.05
N ASP A 17 16.94 -3.94 -15.12
CA ASP A 17 16.97 -3.40 -16.48
C ASP A 17 15.65 -2.69 -16.81
N LEU A 18 15.73 -1.42 -17.17
CA LEU A 18 14.56 -0.59 -17.45
C LEU A 18 13.73 -1.12 -18.63
N ASN A 19 14.36 -1.79 -19.61
CA ASN A 19 13.64 -2.41 -20.72
C ASN A 19 12.79 -3.59 -20.23
N HIS A 20 13.31 -4.36 -19.26
CA HIS A 20 12.56 -5.45 -18.63
C HIS A 20 11.38 -4.91 -17.85
N VAL A 21 11.59 -3.85 -17.08
CA VAL A 21 10.51 -3.19 -16.31
C VAL A 21 9.42 -2.67 -17.24
N GLU A 22 9.80 -2.01 -18.33
CA GLU A 22 8.85 -1.47 -19.31
C GLU A 22 8.03 -2.58 -19.97
N GLU A 23 8.69 -3.69 -20.37
CA GLU A 23 8.00 -4.86 -20.90
C GLU A 23 7.05 -5.48 -19.88
N ASN A 24 7.45 -5.58 -18.61
CA ASN A 24 6.60 -6.09 -17.54
C ASN A 24 5.37 -5.21 -17.33
N ARG A 25 5.54 -3.89 -17.40
CA ARG A 25 4.42 -2.93 -17.30
C ARG A 25 3.44 -3.08 -18.47
N LYS A 26 3.94 -3.33 -19.68
CA LYS A 26 3.09 -3.64 -20.84
C LYS A 26 2.29 -4.92 -20.64
N ARG A 27 2.92 -5.96 -20.11
CA ARG A 27 2.25 -7.23 -19.80
C ARG A 27 1.16 -7.05 -18.76
N LEU A 28 1.43 -6.29 -17.70
CA LEU A 28 0.43 -5.95 -16.68
C LEU A 28 -0.75 -5.20 -17.31
N PHE A 29 -0.49 -4.21 -18.12
CA PHE A 29 -1.51 -3.41 -18.81
C PHE A 29 -2.45 -4.31 -19.64
N ALA A 30 -1.87 -5.22 -20.41
CA ALA A 30 -2.62 -6.14 -21.27
C ALA A 30 -3.39 -7.19 -20.43
N ALA A 31 -2.71 -7.86 -19.50
CA ALA A 31 -3.30 -8.93 -18.70
C ALA A 31 -4.41 -8.40 -17.76
N GLY A 32 -4.22 -7.22 -17.22
CA GLY A 32 -5.20 -6.55 -16.36
C GLY A 32 -6.33 -5.87 -17.11
N GLN A 33 -6.27 -5.83 -18.44
CA GLN A 33 -7.23 -5.10 -19.27
C GLN A 33 -7.45 -3.68 -18.77
N LEU A 34 -6.33 -3.01 -18.40
CA LEU A 34 -6.41 -1.69 -17.79
C LEU A 34 -6.91 -0.67 -18.82
N PRO A 35 -7.83 0.22 -18.43
CA PRO A 35 -8.40 1.21 -19.36
C PRO A 35 -7.42 2.31 -19.78
N SER A 36 -6.39 2.53 -18.96
CA SER A 36 -5.31 3.48 -19.24
C SER A 36 -4.03 3.04 -18.53
N LYS A 37 -2.91 3.66 -18.86
CA LYS A 37 -1.66 3.39 -18.16
C LYS A 37 -1.77 3.85 -16.70
N PRO A 38 -1.33 3.04 -15.73
CA PRO A 38 -1.24 3.48 -14.34
C PRO A 38 -0.38 4.73 -14.19
N VAL A 39 -0.74 5.60 -13.28
CA VAL A 39 0.11 6.72 -12.89
C VAL A 39 1.07 6.22 -11.82
N TRP A 40 2.33 6.02 -12.21
CA TRP A 40 3.37 5.52 -11.31
C TRP A 40 3.90 6.64 -10.44
N LEU A 41 3.85 6.45 -9.11
CA LEU A 41 4.27 7.45 -8.13
C LEU A 41 5.76 7.32 -7.79
N GLU A 42 6.36 8.42 -7.40
CA GLU A 42 7.62 8.44 -6.68
C GLU A 42 7.31 8.31 -5.18
N GLN A 43 7.31 7.07 -4.68
CA GLN A 43 6.96 6.74 -3.31
C GLN A 43 8.14 7.04 -2.36
N VAL A 44 7.86 7.73 -1.27
CA VAL A 44 8.87 8.22 -0.32
C VAL A 44 8.54 7.87 1.14
N HIS A 45 7.61 6.95 1.36
CA HIS A 45 7.15 6.54 2.69
C HIS A 45 6.51 7.69 3.48
N GLY A 46 5.89 8.63 2.76
CA GLY A 46 5.16 9.77 3.32
C GLY A 46 3.66 9.58 3.32
N THR A 47 2.95 10.70 3.42
CA THR A 47 1.48 10.72 3.51
C THR A 47 0.80 11.49 2.39
N ALA A 48 1.54 12.05 1.45
CA ALA A 48 0.96 12.80 0.35
C ALA A 48 0.12 11.90 -0.56
N VAL A 49 -1.02 12.41 -0.99
CA VAL A 49 -1.94 11.75 -1.92
C VAL A 49 -2.03 12.56 -3.19
N LEU A 50 -1.77 11.94 -4.33
CA LEU A 50 -1.93 12.57 -5.64
C LEU A 50 -3.36 12.35 -6.15
N ARG A 51 -4.11 13.44 -6.35
CA ARG A 51 -5.40 13.38 -7.03
C ARG A 51 -5.15 13.30 -8.53
N LEU A 52 -5.65 12.23 -9.16
CA LEU A 52 -5.43 11.99 -10.59
C LEU A 52 -6.48 12.73 -11.40
N THR A 53 -6.11 13.92 -11.85
CA THR A 53 -6.98 14.84 -12.61
C THR A 53 -6.63 14.93 -14.09
N GLY A 54 -5.59 14.24 -14.52
CA GLY A 54 -5.05 14.25 -15.88
C GLY A 54 -3.60 14.74 -15.94
N GLU A 55 -2.82 14.17 -16.85
CA GLU A 55 -1.44 14.59 -17.12
C GLU A 55 -1.41 15.97 -17.82
N PRO A 56 -0.35 16.78 -17.64
CA PRO A 56 0.82 16.52 -16.80
C PRO A 56 0.60 16.88 -15.33
N TYR A 57 1.33 16.20 -14.43
CA TYR A 57 1.36 16.52 -13.01
C TYR A 57 2.63 17.31 -12.66
N ALA A 58 2.51 18.31 -11.78
CA ALA A 58 3.65 19.09 -11.30
C ALA A 58 4.66 18.22 -10.55
N SER A 59 4.18 17.20 -9.81
CA SER A 59 4.98 16.21 -9.12
C SER A 59 4.19 14.92 -8.98
N LYS A 60 4.89 13.77 -9.08
CA LYS A 60 4.33 12.44 -8.78
C LYS A 60 4.87 11.90 -7.45
N ARG A 61 5.48 12.75 -6.64
CA ARG A 61 6.02 12.40 -5.33
C ARG A 61 4.88 12.28 -4.33
N ALA A 62 4.43 11.06 -4.11
CA ALA A 62 3.32 10.72 -3.25
C ALA A 62 3.35 9.22 -2.92
N ASP A 63 2.68 8.82 -1.83
CA ASP A 63 2.54 7.42 -1.45
C ASP A 63 1.12 6.90 -1.61
N ALA A 64 0.23 7.70 -2.16
CA ALA A 64 -1.11 7.30 -2.51
C ALA A 64 -1.61 8.08 -3.71
N SER A 65 -2.59 7.52 -4.40
CA SER A 65 -3.32 8.22 -5.45
C SER A 65 -4.82 7.97 -5.33
N TYR A 66 -5.60 8.94 -5.78
CA TYR A 66 -7.05 8.94 -5.73
C TYR A 66 -7.63 9.41 -7.06
N SER A 67 -8.73 8.82 -7.49
CA SER A 67 -9.46 9.26 -8.68
C SER A 67 -10.97 9.11 -8.52
N ASN A 68 -11.70 10.07 -9.04
CA ASN A 68 -13.14 9.99 -9.29
C ASN A 68 -13.47 10.07 -10.79
N THR A 69 -12.46 9.93 -11.64
CA THR A 69 -12.60 10.00 -13.10
C THR A 69 -12.57 8.59 -13.70
N PRO A 70 -13.64 8.16 -14.40
CA PRO A 70 -13.65 6.86 -15.07
C PRO A 70 -12.47 6.69 -16.03
N GLY A 71 -11.93 5.47 -16.07
CA GLY A 71 -10.81 5.13 -16.93
C GLY A 71 -9.44 5.49 -16.37
N THR A 72 -9.35 6.09 -15.20
CA THR A 72 -8.08 6.43 -14.53
C THR A 72 -7.65 5.29 -13.60
N VAL A 73 -6.37 4.91 -13.65
CA VAL A 73 -5.83 3.78 -12.87
C VAL A 73 -4.90 4.28 -11.78
N CYS A 74 -5.30 4.07 -10.52
CA CYS A 74 -4.44 4.26 -9.35
C CYS A 74 -3.55 3.03 -9.15
N ALA A 75 -2.27 3.25 -8.85
CA ALA A 75 -1.32 2.16 -8.61
C ALA A 75 -0.28 2.55 -7.57
N VAL A 76 0.10 1.58 -6.75
CA VAL A 76 1.26 1.65 -5.86
C VAL A 76 2.10 0.40 -6.01
N MET A 77 3.38 0.50 -5.69
CA MET A 77 4.33 -0.60 -5.76
C MET A 77 4.79 -0.94 -4.35
N THR A 78 4.84 -2.23 -4.04
CA THR A 78 5.28 -2.72 -2.74
C THR A 78 6.14 -3.96 -2.86
N ALA A 79 7.05 -4.12 -1.91
CA ALA A 79 7.75 -5.35 -1.60
C ALA A 79 7.93 -5.36 -0.08
N ASP A 80 7.02 -6.02 0.63
CA ASP A 80 6.82 -6.09 2.08
C ASP A 80 5.91 -5.01 2.67
N CYS A 81 6.01 -3.74 2.25
CA CYS A 81 5.10 -2.69 2.69
C CYS A 81 3.65 -3.01 2.30
N LEU A 82 2.69 -2.52 3.08
CA LEU A 82 1.27 -2.81 2.86
C LEU A 82 0.67 -1.94 1.74
N PRO A 83 0.16 -2.55 0.66
CA PRO A 83 -0.69 -1.85 -0.28
C PRO A 83 -2.15 -1.91 0.18
N VAL A 84 -2.84 -0.78 0.18
CA VAL A 84 -4.28 -0.73 0.49
C VAL A 84 -5.02 -0.14 -0.71
N LEU A 85 -5.99 -0.88 -1.21
CA LEU A 85 -6.88 -0.42 -2.27
C LEU A 85 -8.23 -0.02 -1.67
N PHE A 86 -8.78 1.09 -2.18
CA PHE A 86 -10.06 1.62 -1.74
C PHE A 86 -11.01 1.81 -2.92
N CYS A 87 -12.28 1.59 -2.68
CA CYS A 87 -13.37 2.05 -3.55
C CYS A 87 -14.58 2.41 -2.70
N ASN A 88 -15.49 3.21 -3.25
CA ASN A 88 -16.80 3.39 -2.64
C ASN A 88 -17.78 2.37 -3.22
N ARG A 89 -18.92 2.14 -2.54
CA ARG A 89 -19.95 1.18 -2.98
C ARG A 89 -20.52 1.50 -4.36
N ALA A 90 -20.63 2.79 -4.67
CA ALA A 90 -21.16 3.25 -5.96
C ALA A 90 -20.18 3.00 -7.12
N GLY A 91 -18.90 2.68 -6.85
CA GLY A 91 -17.88 2.48 -7.87
C GLY A 91 -17.47 3.77 -8.59
N THR A 92 -17.66 4.92 -7.96
CA THR A 92 -17.36 6.24 -8.54
C THR A 92 -16.05 6.84 -8.04
N GLU A 93 -15.46 6.28 -6.98
CA GLU A 93 -14.23 6.73 -6.37
C GLU A 93 -13.32 5.54 -6.10
N VAL A 94 -12.03 5.69 -6.41
CA VAL A 94 -11.00 4.68 -6.15
C VAL A 94 -9.74 5.33 -5.62
N ALA A 95 -8.95 4.56 -4.87
CA ALA A 95 -7.64 4.98 -4.41
C ALA A 95 -6.72 3.78 -4.19
N ALA A 96 -5.42 4.05 -4.20
CA ALA A 96 -4.39 3.09 -3.81
C ALA A 96 -3.38 3.78 -2.90
N ALA A 97 -3.01 3.16 -1.80
CA ALA A 97 -2.06 3.72 -0.84
C ALA A 97 -0.93 2.73 -0.54
N HIS A 98 0.29 3.26 -0.52
CA HIS A 98 1.48 2.55 -0.05
C HIS A 98 1.65 2.84 1.44
N ALA A 99 1.37 1.86 2.27
CA ALA A 99 1.43 1.97 3.72
C ALA A 99 2.56 1.11 4.29
N GLY A 100 3.80 1.56 4.10
CA GLY A 100 4.90 1.13 4.94
C GLY A 100 4.66 1.63 6.37
N TRP A 101 5.39 1.09 7.37
CA TRP A 101 5.10 1.43 8.75
C TRP A 101 5.19 2.95 9.04
N ARG A 102 6.11 3.67 8.37
CA ARG A 102 6.26 5.13 8.54
C ARG A 102 5.04 5.88 8.02
N GLY A 103 4.64 5.61 6.80
CA GLY A 103 3.47 6.25 6.19
C GLY A 103 2.18 5.87 6.90
N LEU A 104 2.05 4.60 7.29
CA LEU A 104 0.90 4.13 8.08
C LEU A 104 0.81 4.87 9.41
N CYS A 105 1.91 4.93 10.14
CA CYS A 105 1.98 5.63 11.44
C CYS A 105 1.70 7.12 11.29
N ALA A 106 2.24 7.76 10.27
CA ALA A 106 2.08 9.20 10.02
C ALA A 106 0.69 9.57 9.47
N GLY A 107 -0.09 8.62 8.95
CA GLY A 107 -1.47 8.86 8.55
C GLY A 107 -1.77 8.79 7.06
N VAL A 108 -1.04 8.02 6.26
CA VAL A 108 -1.29 7.91 4.81
C VAL A 108 -2.70 7.37 4.50
N LEU A 109 -3.24 6.46 5.32
CA LEU A 109 -4.59 5.94 5.12
C LEU A 109 -5.65 6.99 5.41
N GLU A 110 -5.46 7.77 6.48
CA GLU A 110 -6.33 8.88 6.85
C GLU A 110 -6.37 9.95 5.75
N GLU A 111 -5.20 10.33 5.21
CA GLU A 111 -5.10 11.29 4.11
C GLU A 111 -5.74 10.77 2.82
N THR A 112 -5.61 9.47 2.55
CA THR A 112 -6.24 8.84 1.37
C THR A 112 -7.77 8.85 1.48
N VAL A 113 -8.30 8.44 2.63
CA VAL A 113 -9.74 8.41 2.89
C VAL A 113 -10.33 9.83 2.86
N ALA A 114 -9.58 10.83 3.33
CA ALA A 114 -10.00 12.23 3.31
C ALA A 114 -10.23 12.77 1.88
N CYS A 115 -9.68 12.12 0.85
CA CYS A 115 -9.95 12.49 -0.54
C CYS A 115 -11.37 12.12 -1.00
N PHE A 116 -11.99 11.11 -0.37
CA PHE A 116 -13.30 10.63 -0.78
C PHE A 116 -14.39 11.64 -0.43
N ALA A 117 -15.30 11.86 -1.38
CA ALA A 117 -16.51 12.62 -1.16
C ALA A 117 -17.56 11.80 -0.41
N ASP A 118 -17.55 10.49 -0.60
CA ASP A 118 -18.47 9.57 0.06
C ASP A 118 -18.11 9.39 1.54
N SER A 119 -19.08 8.96 2.34
CA SER A 119 -18.88 8.71 3.77
C SER A 119 -18.14 7.38 4.00
N ALA A 120 -17.45 7.28 5.12
CA ALA A 120 -16.60 6.14 5.45
C ALA A 120 -17.35 4.80 5.46
N ASP A 121 -18.63 4.78 5.84
CA ASP A 121 -19.47 3.57 5.83
C ASP A 121 -19.80 3.06 4.42
N ASN A 122 -19.58 3.87 3.39
CA ASN A 122 -19.69 3.48 1.99
C ASN A 122 -18.34 3.16 1.33
N ILE A 123 -17.25 3.19 2.07
CA ILE A 123 -15.92 2.90 1.56
C ILE A 123 -15.52 1.47 1.92
N LEU A 124 -14.98 0.76 0.94
CA LEU A 124 -14.40 -0.58 1.11
C LEU A 124 -12.89 -0.47 1.01
N ALA A 125 -12.19 -1.21 1.85
CA ALA A 125 -10.73 -1.31 1.82
C ALA A 125 -10.29 -2.77 1.63
N TRP A 126 -9.28 -2.98 0.80
CA TRP A 126 -8.64 -4.28 0.62
C TRP A 126 -7.16 -4.16 0.96
N LEU A 127 -6.72 -4.99 1.91
CA LEU A 127 -5.33 -5.08 2.34
C LEU A 127 -4.62 -6.09 1.44
N GLY A 128 -3.78 -5.60 0.56
CA GLY A 128 -2.99 -6.43 -0.35
C GLY A 128 -1.84 -7.13 0.37
N PRO A 129 -1.11 -8.01 -0.34
CA PRO A 129 0.00 -8.75 0.25
C PRO A 129 1.08 -7.85 0.84
N ALA A 130 1.46 -8.13 2.09
CA ALA A 130 2.51 -7.44 2.83
C ALA A 130 3.31 -8.47 3.64
N ILE A 131 4.36 -8.03 4.30
CA ILE A 131 5.10 -8.87 5.25
C ILE A 131 4.20 -9.19 6.45
N GLY A 132 4.02 -10.49 6.72
CA GLY A 132 3.12 -10.96 7.77
C GLY A 132 3.70 -10.85 9.18
N PRO A 133 2.85 -11.07 10.22
CA PRO A 133 3.24 -10.86 11.62
C PRO A 133 4.24 -11.88 12.15
N GLN A 134 4.49 -12.97 11.42
CA GLN A 134 5.51 -13.96 11.79
C GLN A 134 6.90 -13.64 11.23
N ALA A 135 7.01 -12.61 10.39
CA ALA A 135 8.24 -12.25 9.68
C ALA A 135 8.64 -10.78 9.85
N PHE A 136 7.75 -9.94 10.33
CA PHE A 136 7.99 -8.50 10.42
C PHE A 136 8.59 -8.11 11.77
N GLU A 137 9.91 -8.28 11.90
CA GLU A 137 10.66 -7.88 13.09
C GLU A 137 10.97 -6.38 13.07
N VAL A 138 10.66 -5.70 14.17
CA VAL A 138 10.86 -4.26 14.36
C VAL A 138 11.48 -3.96 15.72
N GLY A 139 12.10 -2.79 15.84
CA GLY A 139 12.59 -2.28 17.12
C GLY A 139 11.49 -1.65 17.97
N SER A 140 11.83 -1.32 19.21
CA SER A 140 10.91 -0.65 20.15
C SER A 140 10.48 0.74 19.66
N ASP A 141 11.30 1.40 18.87
CA ASP A 141 11.01 2.72 18.28
C ASP A 141 9.73 2.70 17.41
N VAL A 142 9.54 1.64 16.64
CA VAL A 142 8.34 1.47 15.82
C VAL A 142 7.11 1.28 16.71
N ARG A 143 7.19 0.42 17.72
CA ARG A 143 6.10 0.19 18.68
C ARG A 143 5.73 1.49 19.39
N GLU A 144 6.70 2.21 19.91
CA GLU A 144 6.49 3.48 20.61
C GLU A 144 5.82 4.53 19.72
N ALA A 145 6.23 4.63 18.46
CA ALA A 145 5.63 5.56 17.50
C ALA A 145 4.14 5.28 17.29
N PHE A 146 3.74 4.03 17.13
CA PHE A 146 2.32 3.66 17.00
C PHE A 146 1.55 3.86 18.30
N MET A 147 2.13 3.51 19.44
CA MET A 147 1.47 3.67 20.73
C MET A 147 1.30 5.12 21.14
N ALA A 148 2.14 6.03 20.67
CA ALA A 148 1.97 7.46 20.88
C ALA A 148 0.69 8.00 20.22
N HIS A 149 0.25 7.37 19.12
CA HIS A 149 -1.02 7.71 18.48
C HIS A 149 -2.21 7.03 19.14
N ASP A 150 -2.06 5.76 19.51
CA ASP A 150 -3.15 4.96 20.06
C ASP A 150 -2.58 3.79 20.89
N PRO A 151 -2.86 3.75 22.22
CA PRO A 151 -2.45 2.64 23.08
C PRO A 151 -2.96 1.26 22.61
N GLN A 152 -4.06 1.19 21.87
CA GLN A 152 -4.58 -0.04 21.28
C GLN A 152 -3.60 -0.72 20.34
N ALA A 153 -2.64 0.03 19.78
CA ALA A 153 -1.62 -0.50 18.90
C ALA A 153 -0.72 -1.55 19.58
N GLU A 154 -0.65 -1.57 20.92
CA GLU A 154 0.14 -2.54 21.67
C GLU A 154 -0.15 -3.98 21.27
N SER A 155 -1.41 -4.32 21.04
CA SER A 155 -1.83 -5.68 20.67
C SER A 155 -1.29 -6.16 19.30
N ALA A 156 -0.81 -5.24 18.48
CA ALA A 156 -0.20 -5.56 17.19
C ALA A 156 1.30 -5.89 17.27
N PHE A 157 1.89 -5.83 18.46
CA PHE A 157 3.32 -6.06 18.68
C PHE A 157 3.54 -7.19 19.67
N ARG A 158 4.21 -8.26 19.23
CA ARG A 158 4.55 -9.40 20.07
C ARG A 158 6.04 -9.33 20.43
N PRO A 159 6.40 -9.31 21.73
CA PRO A 159 7.81 -9.28 22.14
C PRO A 159 8.57 -10.53 21.67
N VAL A 160 9.77 -10.31 21.15
CA VAL A 160 10.73 -11.38 20.79
C VAL A 160 12.14 -10.90 21.16
N GLY A 161 12.66 -11.34 22.31
CA GLY A 161 13.90 -10.80 22.84
C GLY A 161 13.77 -9.32 23.14
N GLU A 162 14.68 -8.52 22.62
CA GLU A 162 14.66 -7.05 22.74
C GLU A 162 13.87 -6.35 21.63
N LYS A 163 13.31 -7.13 20.70
CA LYS A 163 12.56 -6.63 19.55
C LYS A 163 11.11 -7.08 19.60
N TYR A 164 10.37 -6.77 18.54
CA TYR A 164 8.96 -7.13 18.41
C TYR A 164 8.69 -7.70 17.03
N MET A 165 7.73 -8.61 16.96
CA MET A 165 7.07 -8.98 15.72
C MET A 165 5.83 -8.10 15.58
N ALA A 166 5.75 -7.33 14.49
CA ALA A 166 4.66 -6.39 14.25
C ALA A 166 3.65 -6.99 13.27
N ASP A 167 2.38 -6.71 13.52
CA ASP A 167 1.27 -7.04 12.63
C ASP A 167 0.79 -5.78 11.91
N ILE A 168 1.31 -5.55 10.71
CA ILE A 168 0.96 -4.35 9.92
C ILE A 168 -0.50 -4.38 9.48
N TYR A 169 -1.07 -5.57 9.28
CA TYR A 169 -2.49 -5.71 8.92
C TYR A 169 -3.39 -5.27 10.06
N GLN A 170 -3.07 -5.68 11.28
CA GLN A 170 -3.84 -5.26 12.47
C GLN A 170 -3.73 -3.75 12.69
N LEU A 171 -2.54 -3.18 12.55
CA LEU A 171 -2.35 -1.73 12.65
C LEU A 171 -3.19 -0.97 11.63
N ALA A 172 -3.20 -1.42 10.39
CA ALA A 172 -4.03 -0.82 9.34
C ALA A 172 -5.52 -0.96 9.65
N ARG A 173 -5.97 -2.13 10.10
CA ARG A 173 -7.37 -2.35 10.48
C ARG A 173 -7.81 -1.43 11.61
N GLN A 174 -6.98 -1.22 12.60
CA GLN A 174 -7.26 -0.28 13.70
C GLN A 174 -7.46 1.14 13.17
N ARG A 175 -6.56 1.61 12.30
CA ARG A 175 -6.65 2.95 11.69
C ARG A 175 -7.90 3.13 10.84
N LEU A 176 -8.22 2.15 10.00
CA LEU A 176 -9.40 2.17 9.14
C LEU A 176 -10.69 2.12 9.94
N THR A 177 -10.73 1.30 10.99
CA THR A 177 -11.89 1.20 11.89
C THR A 177 -12.16 2.52 12.61
N HIS A 178 -11.12 3.21 13.06
CA HIS A 178 -11.24 4.53 13.68
C HIS A 178 -11.78 5.60 12.71
N LEU A 179 -11.56 5.43 11.41
CA LEU A 179 -12.13 6.31 10.38
C LEU A 179 -13.60 6.00 10.08
N GLY A 180 -14.16 4.92 10.63
CA GLY A 180 -15.53 4.48 10.36
C GLY A 180 -15.65 3.50 9.19
N ILE A 181 -14.55 2.97 8.69
CA ILE A 181 -14.58 1.93 7.65
C ILE A 181 -14.73 0.58 8.32
N SER A 182 -15.85 -0.11 8.03
CA SER A 182 -16.15 -1.44 8.57
C SER A 182 -15.91 -2.56 7.56
N GLN A 183 -15.87 -2.25 6.26
CA GLN A 183 -15.68 -3.24 5.20
C GLN A 183 -14.22 -3.30 4.80
N ILE A 184 -13.48 -4.16 5.50
CA ILE A 184 -12.04 -4.34 5.34
C ILE A 184 -11.78 -5.80 5.00
N TYR A 185 -11.13 -6.04 3.86
CA TYR A 185 -10.87 -7.37 3.31
C TYR A 185 -9.37 -7.60 3.11
N GLY A 186 -8.99 -8.86 2.90
CA GLY A 186 -7.59 -9.23 2.66
C GLY A 186 -6.78 -9.33 3.96
N GLY A 187 -5.45 -9.20 3.84
CA GLY A 187 -4.57 -9.22 4.99
C GLY A 187 -4.20 -10.64 5.46
N ASP A 188 -4.18 -11.61 4.56
CA ASP A 188 -3.96 -13.03 4.86
C ASP A 188 -2.71 -13.63 4.18
N ARG A 189 -1.89 -12.80 3.52
CA ARG A 189 -0.70 -13.24 2.81
C ARG A 189 0.58 -12.72 3.49
N CYS A 190 1.71 -13.38 3.19
CA CYS A 190 3.01 -12.93 3.66
C CYS A 190 4.04 -12.93 2.52
N THR A 191 4.48 -11.75 2.12
CA THR A 191 5.43 -11.59 1.02
C THR A 191 6.80 -12.20 1.31
N PHE A 192 7.19 -12.29 2.59
CA PHE A 192 8.46 -12.88 2.99
C PHE A 192 8.47 -14.41 2.92
N THR A 193 7.39 -15.06 3.35
CA THR A 193 7.29 -16.53 3.38
C THR A 193 6.84 -17.12 2.05
N GLU A 194 6.04 -16.39 1.28
CA GLU A 194 5.49 -16.84 0.00
C GLU A 194 6.37 -16.36 -1.18
N LYS A 195 7.62 -16.78 -1.15
CA LYS A 195 8.67 -16.34 -2.10
C LYS A 195 8.40 -16.70 -3.56
N GLY A 196 7.55 -17.68 -3.81
CA GLY A 196 7.17 -18.06 -5.18
C GLY A 196 6.17 -17.08 -5.82
N ASP A 197 5.45 -16.32 -5.00
CA ASP A 197 4.39 -15.43 -5.46
C ASP A 197 4.73 -13.94 -5.33
N PHE A 198 5.62 -13.56 -4.42
CA PHE A 198 5.88 -12.16 -4.10
C PHE A 198 7.36 -11.84 -3.98
N PHE A 199 7.70 -10.61 -4.35
CA PHE A 199 8.98 -10.03 -3.98
C PHE A 199 9.00 -9.65 -2.50
N SER A 200 10.18 -9.76 -1.88
CA SER A 200 10.42 -9.28 -0.53
C SER A 200 11.73 -8.51 -0.48
N TYR A 201 11.72 -7.36 0.17
CA TYR A 201 12.91 -6.56 0.42
C TYR A 201 13.79 -7.19 1.51
N ARG A 202 13.20 -7.99 2.39
CA ARG A 202 13.90 -8.74 3.43
C ARG A 202 14.23 -10.16 3.00
#